data_44e3c49905323d8f2c7ec14a5905128e
#
_entry.id   44e3c49905323d8f2c7ec14a5905128e
#
_cell.length_a   1.000
_cell.length_b   1.000
_cell.length_c   1.000
_cell.angle_alpha   90.00
_cell.angle_beta   90.00
_cell.angle_gamma   90.00
#
_symmetry.space_group_name_H-M   'P 1'
#
loop_
_entity.id
_entity.type
_entity.pdbx_description
1 polymer ?
#
loop_
_entity_poly.entity_id
_entity_poly.type
_entity_poly.pdbx_seq_one_letter_code
_entity_poly.pdbx_strand_id
1 'polypeptide(L)'
;MTVSALMDRYFVKYQKVYLDKAIQTIDYISSFINIENELPRYVINDNKFSLGTLEDYAFFIEALIKIHKGTLDFKWLNMSLVLTEKALELFYDDSTHTMYDSSKKLEDLFTRPKSIYDNPYTSSFAKITECIYYLGSVTNNNKYIDIVDQILFSVSAYINNVPMHTSSWVKLLEMIKFDKKNHLIILHDGKNIDDLLITLDLHNKSNLNYLGKTNQSGSDLEIFADKIMIDNKTTFYLCKSYTCNLPTNSIKEIKSQVKTI
;
A
#
# COMPACT_ATOMS: atom_id res chain seq x y z
N MET A 1 6.19 2.89 -10.92
CA MET A 1 5.65 4.19 -11.39
C MET A 1 4.61 4.06 -12.50
N THR A 2 4.86 3.43 -13.66
CA THR A 2 3.87 3.32 -14.75
C THR A 2 2.55 2.68 -14.30
N VAL A 3 2.60 1.59 -13.54
CA VAL A 3 1.39 0.93 -13.00
C VAL A 3 0.61 1.85 -12.06
N SER A 4 1.30 2.59 -11.19
CA SER A 4 0.66 3.59 -10.32
C SER A 4 -0.07 4.66 -11.12
N ALA A 5 0.55 5.16 -12.20
CA ALA A 5 -0.08 6.14 -13.10
C ALA A 5 -1.31 5.57 -13.85
N LEU A 6 -1.27 4.30 -14.27
CA LEU A 6 -2.43 3.62 -14.85
C LEU A 6 -3.57 3.52 -13.84
N MET A 7 -3.27 3.19 -12.58
CA MET A 7 -4.26 3.13 -11.51
C MET A 7 -4.83 4.51 -11.18
N ASP A 8 -4.00 5.55 -11.13
CA ASP A 8 -4.48 6.93 -10.93
C ASP A 8 -5.44 7.35 -12.06
N ARG A 9 -5.11 6.98 -13.30
CA ARG A 9 -6.00 7.22 -14.44
C ARG A 9 -7.29 6.41 -14.34
N TYR A 10 -7.22 5.16 -13.89
CA TYR A 10 -8.41 4.33 -13.63
C TYR A 10 -9.33 5.01 -12.62
N PHE A 11 -8.83 5.44 -11.48
CA PHE A 11 -9.65 6.08 -10.44
C PHE A 11 -10.32 7.39 -10.86
N VAL A 12 -9.73 8.13 -11.81
CA VAL A 12 -10.34 9.37 -12.33
C VAL A 12 -11.57 9.09 -13.20
N LYS A 13 -11.56 8.01 -13.98
CA LYS A 13 -12.58 7.74 -15.01
C LYS A 13 -13.20 6.35 -14.92
N TYR A 14 -12.69 5.48 -14.04
CA TYR A 14 -13.07 4.08 -13.92
C TYR A 14 -13.10 3.32 -15.26
N GLN A 15 -12.18 3.68 -16.17
CA GLN A 15 -12.04 3.02 -17.46
C GLN A 15 -11.22 1.74 -17.29
N LYS A 16 -11.90 0.60 -17.39
CA LYS A 16 -11.33 -0.73 -17.13
C LYS A 16 -10.05 -1.04 -17.89
N VAL A 17 -9.85 -0.47 -19.07
CA VAL A 17 -8.62 -0.67 -19.86
C VAL A 17 -7.35 -0.30 -19.10
N TYR A 18 -7.40 0.70 -18.22
CA TYR A 18 -6.23 1.10 -17.40
C TYR A 18 -5.98 0.11 -16.27
N LEU A 19 -7.05 -0.38 -15.62
CA LEU A 19 -6.96 -1.43 -14.60
C LEU A 19 -6.41 -2.73 -15.19
N ASP A 20 -6.95 -3.17 -16.34
CA ASP A 20 -6.51 -4.40 -17.00
C ASP A 20 -5.03 -4.34 -17.40
N LYS A 21 -4.56 -3.20 -17.93
CA LYS A 21 -3.14 -2.99 -18.24
C LYS A 21 -2.26 -2.96 -16.99
N ALA A 22 -2.74 -2.34 -15.91
CA ALA A 22 -2.03 -2.32 -14.64
C ALA A 22 -1.85 -3.75 -14.09
N ILE A 23 -2.92 -4.55 -14.07
CA ILE A 23 -2.91 -5.94 -13.60
C ILE A 23 -1.99 -6.78 -14.49
N GLN A 24 -2.12 -6.70 -15.81
CA GLN A 24 -1.27 -7.45 -16.75
C GLN A 24 0.22 -7.15 -16.52
N THR A 25 0.56 -5.88 -16.29
CA THR A 25 1.95 -5.48 -16.05
C THR A 25 2.48 -6.02 -14.72
N ILE A 26 1.68 -5.95 -13.65
CA ILE A 26 2.06 -6.48 -12.34
C ILE A 26 2.17 -8.00 -12.36
N ASP A 27 1.22 -8.70 -12.97
CA ASP A 27 1.26 -10.17 -13.08
C ASP A 27 2.52 -10.61 -13.84
N TYR A 28 2.89 -9.92 -14.92
CA TYR A 28 4.13 -10.19 -15.65
C TYR A 28 5.38 -10.01 -14.78
N ILE A 29 5.51 -8.87 -14.08
CA ILE A 29 6.67 -8.63 -13.21
C ILE A 29 6.68 -9.63 -12.05
N SER A 30 5.52 -9.92 -11.45
CA SER A 30 5.39 -10.85 -10.33
C SER A 30 5.84 -12.27 -10.69
N SER A 31 5.73 -12.68 -11.96
CA SER A 31 6.20 -14.00 -12.42
C SER A 31 7.72 -14.19 -12.28
N PHE A 32 8.48 -13.11 -12.11
CA PHE A 32 9.94 -13.15 -11.90
C PHE A 32 10.35 -13.00 -10.43
N ILE A 33 9.42 -12.81 -9.50
CA ILE A 33 9.72 -12.84 -8.07
C ILE A 33 10.14 -14.27 -7.71
N ASN A 34 11.26 -14.42 -7.02
CA ASN A 34 11.76 -15.72 -6.65
C ASN A 34 11.07 -16.31 -5.40
N ILE A 35 11.41 -17.53 -5.04
CA ILE A 35 10.86 -18.23 -3.86
C ILE A 35 11.15 -17.52 -2.53
N GLU A 36 12.19 -16.68 -2.50
CA GLU A 36 12.54 -15.85 -1.34
C GLU A 36 11.82 -14.49 -1.32
N ASN A 37 10.86 -14.28 -2.23
CA ASN A 37 10.13 -13.01 -2.43
C ASN A 37 11.05 -11.84 -2.82
N GLU A 38 12.11 -12.12 -3.58
CA GLU A 38 13.01 -11.08 -4.06
C GLU A 38 12.60 -10.58 -5.44
N LEU A 39 12.46 -9.26 -5.53
CA LEU A 39 12.13 -8.57 -6.77
C LEU A 39 13.40 -8.37 -7.61
N PRO A 40 13.39 -8.68 -8.92
CA PRO A 40 14.52 -8.36 -9.78
C PRO A 40 14.56 -6.88 -10.12
N ARG A 41 15.77 -6.32 -10.37
CA ARG A 41 15.95 -4.95 -10.83
C ARG A 41 15.43 -4.74 -12.25
N TYR A 42 15.67 -5.70 -13.12
CA TYR A 42 15.19 -5.71 -14.51
C TYR A 42 15.13 -7.13 -15.07
N VAL A 43 14.37 -7.29 -16.14
CA VAL A 43 14.18 -8.55 -16.85
C VAL A 43 14.52 -8.34 -18.32
N ILE A 44 15.36 -9.22 -18.88
CA ILE A 44 15.71 -9.23 -20.31
C ILE A 44 15.51 -10.65 -20.85
N ASN A 45 14.72 -10.81 -21.91
CA ASN A 45 14.45 -12.11 -22.56
C ASN A 45 14.03 -13.17 -21.53
N ASP A 46 13.09 -12.82 -20.65
CA ASP A 46 12.56 -13.67 -19.57
C ASP A 46 13.61 -14.16 -18.54
N ASN A 47 14.81 -13.58 -18.54
CA ASN A 47 15.80 -13.78 -17.51
C ASN A 47 15.84 -12.56 -16.57
N LYS A 48 15.89 -12.82 -15.28
CA LYS A 48 16.05 -11.80 -14.25
C LYS A 48 17.51 -11.48 -14.05
N PHE A 49 17.80 -10.20 -13.83
CA PHE A 49 19.16 -9.71 -13.59
C PHE A 49 19.18 -8.80 -12.37
N SER A 50 20.17 -9.02 -11.52
CA SER A 50 20.42 -8.24 -10.31
C SER A 50 19.27 -8.26 -9.31
N LEU A 51 19.58 -8.00 -8.07
CA LEU A 51 18.57 -7.77 -7.03
C LEU A 51 17.94 -6.39 -7.20
N GLY A 52 16.65 -6.30 -6.96
CA GLY A 52 15.94 -5.03 -6.91
C GLY A 52 16.50 -4.11 -5.83
N THR A 53 16.41 -2.81 -6.06
CA THR A 53 16.77 -1.77 -5.11
C THR A 53 15.56 -1.38 -4.26
N LEU A 54 15.77 -0.54 -3.24
CA LEU A 54 14.67 0.03 -2.44
C LEU A 54 13.62 0.71 -3.32
N GLU A 55 14.06 1.39 -4.39
CA GLU A 55 13.17 2.06 -5.35
C GLU A 55 12.22 1.07 -6.03
N ASP A 56 12.72 -0.09 -6.45
CA ASP A 56 11.91 -1.11 -7.11
C ASP A 56 10.83 -1.62 -6.17
N TYR A 57 11.18 -1.95 -4.92
CA TYR A 57 10.23 -2.39 -3.91
C TYR A 57 9.21 -1.30 -3.56
N ALA A 58 9.64 -0.07 -3.33
CA ALA A 58 8.77 1.04 -2.94
C ALA A 58 7.65 1.28 -3.96
N PHE A 59 8.00 1.40 -5.25
CA PHE A 59 7.02 1.66 -6.29
C PHE A 59 6.22 0.42 -6.71
N PHE A 60 6.77 -0.77 -6.51
CA PHE A 60 6.02 -2.00 -6.76
C PHE A 60 4.96 -2.23 -5.68
N ILE A 61 5.30 -2.05 -4.41
CA ILE A 61 4.37 -2.14 -3.27
C ILE A 61 3.28 -1.08 -3.39
N GLU A 62 3.61 0.18 -3.74
CA GLU A 62 2.61 1.21 -4.02
C GLU A 62 1.62 0.77 -5.10
N ALA A 63 2.13 0.19 -6.19
CA ALA A 63 1.29 -0.29 -7.29
C ALA A 63 0.34 -1.41 -6.84
N LEU A 64 0.82 -2.36 -6.04
CA LEU A 64 -0.01 -3.42 -5.47
C LEU A 64 -1.12 -2.88 -4.57
N ILE A 65 -0.80 -1.92 -3.70
CA ILE A 65 -1.79 -1.24 -2.84
C ILE A 65 -2.86 -0.56 -3.71
N LYS A 66 -2.47 0.15 -4.77
CA LYS A 66 -3.42 0.81 -5.68
C LYS A 66 -4.29 -0.19 -6.42
N ILE A 67 -3.72 -1.31 -6.90
CA ILE A 67 -4.51 -2.37 -7.56
C ILE A 67 -5.47 -3.01 -6.56
N HIS A 68 -5.04 -3.30 -5.32
CA HIS A 68 -5.95 -3.75 -4.27
C HIS A 68 -7.13 -2.79 -4.08
N LYS A 69 -6.86 -1.50 -3.99
CA LYS A 69 -7.91 -0.47 -3.89
C LYS A 69 -8.86 -0.45 -5.07
N GLY A 70 -8.37 -0.75 -6.28
CA GLY A 70 -9.20 -0.80 -7.50
C GLY A 70 -9.96 -2.11 -7.71
N THR A 71 -9.54 -3.20 -7.07
CA THR A 71 -10.12 -4.53 -7.28
C THR A 71 -10.76 -5.13 -6.04
N LEU A 72 -10.38 -4.65 -4.86
CA LEU A 72 -10.66 -5.25 -3.54
C LEU A 72 -10.22 -6.72 -3.45
N ASP A 73 -9.36 -7.19 -4.35
CA ASP A 73 -8.82 -8.54 -4.31
C ASP A 73 -7.66 -8.60 -3.31
N PHE A 74 -7.84 -9.43 -2.30
CA PHE A 74 -6.91 -9.60 -1.18
C PHE A 74 -5.52 -10.06 -1.61
N LYS A 75 -5.39 -10.77 -2.75
CA LYS A 75 -4.09 -11.24 -3.24
C LYS A 75 -3.06 -10.11 -3.37
N TRP A 76 -3.49 -8.92 -3.80
CA TRP A 76 -2.62 -7.76 -3.98
C TRP A 76 -2.19 -7.13 -2.65
N LEU A 77 -3.11 -7.06 -1.69
CA LEU A 77 -2.78 -6.61 -0.33
C LEU A 77 -1.79 -7.58 0.32
N ASN A 78 -2.05 -8.88 0.22
CA ASN A 78 -1.17 -9.91 0.77
C ASN A 78 0.24 -9.85 0.14
N MET A 79 0.32 -9.73 -1.18
CA MET A 79 1.60 -9.58 -1.87
C MET A 79 2.33 -8.30 -1.43
N SER A 80 1.63 -7.20 -1.22
CA SER A 80 2.24 -5.96 -0.72
C SER A 80 2.82 -6.13 0.69
N LEU A 81 2.16 -6.88 1.57
CA LEU A 81 2.66 -7.19 2.91
C LEU A 81 3.92 -8.06 2.86
N VAL A 82 3.89 -9.15 2.07
CA VAL A 82 5.04 -10.06 1.90
C VAL A 82 6.26 -9.29 1.38
N LEU A 83 6.09 -8.44 0.36
CA LEU A 83 7.19 -7.65 -0.19
C LEU A 83 7.64 -6.53 0.76
N THR A 84 6.78 -6.02 1.61
CA THR A 84 7.16 -5.05 2.64
C THR A 84 8.05 -5.70 3.70
N GLU A 85 7.72 -6.89 4.20
CA GLU A 85 8.61 -7.62 5.11
C GLU A 85 9.97 -7.92 4.45
N LYS A 86 9.96 -8.31 3.16
CA LYS A 86 11.21 -8.52 2.41
C LYS A 86 12.00 -7.22 2.24
N ALA A 87 11.35 -6.10 1.97
CA ALA A 87 12.03 -4.80 1.88
C ALA A 87 12.64 -4.39 3.23
N LEU A 88 11.95 -4.60 4.34
CA LEU A 88 12.49 -4.37 5.68
C LEU A 88 13.71 -5.28 5.95
N GLU A 89 13.62 -6.57 5.58
CA GLU A 89 14.74 -7.49 5.69
C GLU A 89 15.98 -7.01 4.92
N LEU A 90 15.81 -6.54 3.68
CA LEU A 90 16.93 -6.23 2.77
C LEU A 90 17.51 -4.83 2.96
N PHE A 91 16.70 -3.85 3.33
CA PHE A 91 17.08 -2.43 3.25
C PHE A 91 17.05 -1.69 4.57
N TYR A 92 16.24 -2.13 5.56
CA TYR A 92 16.11 -1.45 6.84
C TYR A 92 17.27 -1.77 7.78
N ASP A 93 17.79 -0.76 8.42
CA ASP A 93 18.80 -0.84 9.48
C ASP A 93 18.17 -0.36 10.79
N ASP A 94 17.90 -1.31 11.68
CA ASP A 94 17.28 -1.08 12.97
C ASP A 94 18.14 -0.26 13.92
N SER A 95 19.47 -0.30 13.76
CA SER A 95 20.38 0.46 14.63
C SER A 95 20.38 1.96 14.35
N THR A 96 20.10 2.36 13.12
CA THR A 96 20.06 3.76 12.67
C THR A 96 18.66 4.23 12.26
N HIS A 97 17.68 3.34 12.30
CA HIS A 97 16.29 3.56 11.87
C HIS A 97 16.20 4.17 10.47
N THR A 98 16.98 3.60 9.55
CA THR A 98 17.16 4.14 8.21
C THR A 98 16.96 3.04 7.16
N MET A 99 16.57 3.43 5.94
CA MET A 99 16.58 2.55 4.79
C MET A 99 17.68 2.94 3.80
N TYR A 100 18.37 1.93 3.30
CA TYR A 100 19.39 2.07 2.27
C TYR A 100 18.84 1.70 0.89
N ASP A 101 19.35 2.33 -0.17
CA ASP A 101 18.92 2.08 -1.55
C ASP A 101 19.32 0.69 -2.05
N SER A 102 20.43 0.15 -1.52
CA SER A 102 20.96 -1.17 -1.89
C SER A 102 20.72 -2.22 -0.81
N SER A 103 20.50 -3.47 -1.24
CA SER A 103 20.34 -4.60 -0.34
C SER A 103 21.59 -4.82 0.53
N LYS A 104 21.39 -5.21 1.80
CA LYS A 104 22.48 -5.63 2.68
C LYS A 104 23.18 -6.92 2.23
N LYS A 105 22.60 -7.66 1.27
CA LYS A 105 23.25 -8.83 0.64
C LYS A 105 24.35 -8.47 -0.35
N LEU A 106 24.48 -7.18 -0.73
CA LEU A 106 25.53 -6.70 -1.63
C LEU A 106 26.74 -6.30 -0.80
N GLU A 107 27.72 -7.18 -0.71
CA GLU A 107 28.93 -7.01 0.13
C GLU A 107 30.01 -6.13 -0.52
N ASP A 108 29.96 -5.92 -1.86
CA ASP A 108 30.98 -5.23 -2.62
C ASP A 108 30.87 -3.68 -2.57
N LEU A 109 29.90 -3.13 -1.82
CA LEU A 109 29.68 -1.69 -1.76
C LEU A 109 30.54 -1.07 -0.65
N PHE A 110 31.40 -0.11 -1.01
CA PHE A 110 32.17 0.69 -0.06
C PHE A 110 31.26 1.45 0.92
N THR A 111 30.11 1.92 0.44
CA THR A 111 29.06 2.54 1.27
C THR A 111 27.69 2.28 0.66
N ARG A 112 26.68 2.17 1.50
CA ARG A 112 25.29 2.02 1.06
C ARG A 112 24.63 3.41 1.00
N PRO A 113 24.17 3.86 -0.18
CA PRO A 113 23.53 5.17 -0.33
C PRO A 113 22.13 5.20 0.31
N LYS A 114 21.63 6.40 0.61
CA LYS A 114 20.32 6.69 1.16
C LYS A 114 19.66 7.80 0.34
N SER A 115 18.51 7.55 -0.25
CA SER A 115 17.75 8.53 -1.01
C SER A 115 16.73 9.25 -0.14
N ILE A 116 17.20 10.16 0.74
CA ILE A 116 16.33 10.92 1.65
C ILE A 116 15.59 12.03 0.88
N TYR A 117 16.26 12.69 -0.05
CA TYR A 117 15.71 13.83 -0.78
C TYR A 117 14.91 13.42 -2.01
N ASP A 118 13.85 14.18 -2.28
CA ASP A 118 13.14 14.10 -3.54
C ASP A 118 14.04 14.60 -4.68
N ASN A 119 14.02 13.87 -5.79
CA ASN A 119 14.64 14.21 -7.07
C ASN A 119 13.51 14.62 -8.05
N PRO A 120 13.62 14.45 -9.36
CA PRO A 120 12.50 14.65 -10.28
C PRO A 120 11.25 13.82 -9.95
N TYR A 121 11.38 12.80 -9.09
CA TYR A 121 10.31 12.00 -8.53
C TYR A 121 10.53 11.77 -7.02
N THR A 122 9.51 11.26 -6.36
CA THR A 122 9.48 10.98 -4.91
C THR A 122 10.68 10.12 -4.49
N SER A 123 11.31 10.49 -3.37
CA SER A 123 12.29 9.66 -2.67
C SER A 123 11.75 8.23 -2.46
N SER A 124 12.55 7.22 -2.83
CA SER A 124 12.21 5.81 -2.59
C SER A 124 12.06 5.51 -1.10
N PHE A 125 12.89 6.15 -0.28
CA PHE A 125 12.82 6.01 1.18
C PHE A 125 11.51 6.62 1.74
N ALA A 126 11.12 7.82 1.31
CA ALA A 126 9.83 8.39 1.70
C ALA A 126 8.65 7.55 1.20
N LYS A 127 8.73 7.04 -0.03
CA LYS A 127 7.67 6.23 -0.64
C LYS A 127 7.46 4.90 0.07
N ILE A 128 8.52 4.17 0.39
CA ILE A 128 8.37 2.91 1.13
C ILE A 128 7.83 3.16 2.54
N THR A 129 8.24 4.25 3.19
CA THR A 129 7.75 4.63 4.52
C THR A 129 6.25 4.97 4.46
N GLU A 130 5.78 5.67 3.41
CA GLU A 130 4.35 5.91 3.15
C GLU A 130 3.58 4.58 2.99
N CYS A 131 4.14 3.61 2.26
CA CYS A 131 3.53 2.29 2.08
C CYS A 131 3.47 1.50 3.40
N ILE A 132 4.54 1.51 4.19
CA ILE A 132 4.60 0.85 5.51
C ILE A 132 3.55 1.45 6.44
N TYR A 133 3.43 2.79 6.49
CA TYR A 133 2.41 3.46 7.28
C TYR A 133 1.00 3.04 6.87
N TYR A 134 0.70 3.10 5.55
CA TYR A 134 -0.61 2.69 5.04
C TYR A 134 -0.93 1.24 5.43
N LEU A 135 0.00 0.31 5.18
CA LEU A 135 -0.20 -1.10 5.51
C LEU A 135 -0.36 -1.30 7.03
N GLY A 136 0.45 -0.64 7.84
CA GLY A 136 0.33 -0.66 9.30
C GLY A 136 -1.04 -0.19 9.78
N SER A 137 -1.52 0.94 9.23
CA SER A 137 -2.83 1.50 9.56
C SER A 137 -3.98 0.57 9.16
N VAL A 138 -3.99 0.04 7.92
CA VAL A 138 -5.12 -0.79 7.44
C VAL A 138 -5.13 -2.20 8.00
N THR A 139 -3.99 -2.72 8.48
CA THR A 139 -3.89 -4.09 9.04
C THR A 139 -3.79 -4.13 10.56
N ASN A 140 -3.81 -2.97 11.23
CA ASN A 140 -3.58 -2.85 12.68
C ASN A 140 -2.21 -3.39 13.12
N ASN A 141 -1.18 -3.23 12.29
CA ASN A 141 0.16 -3.71 12.59
C ASN A 141 0.99 -2.61 13.29
N ASN A 142 1.04 -2.67 14.61
CA ASN A 142 1.78 -1.69 15.42
C ASN A 142 3.28 -1.71 15.15
N LYS A 143 3.88 -2.86 14.79
CA LYS A 143 5.30 -2.95 14.41
C LYS A 143 5.62 -1.99 13.23
N TYR A 144 4.73 -1.94 12.24
CA TYR A 144 4.91 -1.03 11.09
C TYR A 144 4.79 0.44 11.50
N ILE A 145 3.86 0.75 12.40
CA ILE A 145 3.69 2.13 12.90
C ILE A 145 4.94 2.56 13.69
N ASP A 146 5.45 1.70 14.58
CA ASP A 146 6.66 1.97 15.36
C ASP A 146 7.89 2.19 14.46
N ILE A 147 8.06 1.38 13.40
CA ILE A 147 9.12 1.56 12.40
C ILE A 147 9.00 2.92 11.71
N VAL A 148 7.79 3.32 11.32
CA VAL A 148 7.55 4.63 10.68
C VAL A 148 7.91 5.77 11.61
N ASP A 149 7.51 5.72 12.87
CA ASP A 149 7.81 6.74 13.88
C ASP A 149 9.33 6.88 14.09
N GLN A 150 10.05 5.78 14.18
CA GLN A 150 11.51 5.75 14.30
C GLN A 150 12.19 6.34 13.06
N ILE A 151 11.73 5.98 11.86
CA ILE A 151 12.22 6.55 10.60
C ILE A 151 11.98 8.06 10.57
N LEU A 152 10.78 8.53 10.85
CA LEU A 152 10.45 9.96 10.84
C LEU A 152 11.30 10.74 11.83
N PHE A 153 11.58 10.18 12.99
CA PHE A 153 12.52 10.78 13.95
C PHE A 153 13.92 10.90 13.34
N SER A 154 14.43 9.83 12.70
CA SER A 154 15.78 9.81 12.11
C SER A 154 15.97 10.80 10.95
N VAL A 155 14.90 11.10 10.19
CA VAL A 155 14.94 12.03 9.04
C VAL A 155 14.48 13.45 9.39
N SER A 156 14.02 13.70 10.61
CA SER A 156 13.41 14.97 11.03
C SER A 156 14.27 16.20 10.77
N ALA A 157 15.59 16.10 11.01
CA ALA A 157 16.53 17.19 10.76
C ALA A 157 16.62 17.53 9.26
N TYR A 158 16.56 16.52 8.37
CA TYR A 158 16.58 16.74 6.92
C TYR A 158 15.32 17.45 6.45
N ILE A 159 14.15 17.06 6.97
CA ILE A 159 12.87 17.67 6.64
C ILE A 159 12.84 19.14 7.06
N ASN A 160 13.31 19.45 8.27
CA ASN A 160 13.33 20.79 8.80
C ASN A 160 14.31 21.70 8.06
N ASN A 161 15.49 21.19 7.68
CA ASN A 161 16.54 21.99 7.07
C ASN A 161 16.32 22.25 5.57
N VAL A 162 15.69 21.31 4.84
CA VAL A 162 15.54 21.40 3.37
C VAL A 162 14.13 20.97 2.93
N PRO A 163 13.06 21.65 3.36
CA PRO A 163 11.69 21.24 3.14
C PRO A 163 11.29 21.16 1.66
N MET A 164 11.92 21.95 0.78
CA MET A 164 11.67 21.90 -0.67
C MET A 164 12.11 20.60 -1.33
N HIS A 165 13.13 19.94 -0.78
CA HIS A 165 13.66 18.66 -1.27
C HIS A 165 13.14 17.45 -0.48
N THR A 166 12.18 17.67 0.44
CA THR A 166 11.60 16.64 1.29
C THR A 166 10.07 16.69 1.29
N SER A 167 9.48 17.17 0.19
CA SER A 167 8.03 17.34 0.05
C SER A 167 7.26 16.03 0.23
N SER A 168 7.83 14.90 -0.17
CA SER A 168 7.23 13.58 0.04
C SER A 168 7.12 13.20 1.52
N TRP A 169 8.09 13.59 2.34
CA TRP A 169 8.04 13.41 3.79
C TRP A 169 7.00 14.31 4.44
N VAL A 170 6.90 15.57 3.98
CA VAL A 170 5.89 16.52 4.46
C VAL A 170 4.50 15.98 4.16
N LYS A 171 4.27 15.45 2.95
CA LYS A 171 3.02 14.78 2.58
C LYS A 171 2.71 13.59 3.52
N LEU A 172 3.71 12.76 3.83
CA LEU A 172 3.54 11.65 4.77
C LEU A 172 3.16 12.13 6.17
N LEU A 173 3.84 13.16 6.69
CA LEU A 173 3.50 13.76 7.99
C LEU A 173 2.09 14.33 8.02
N GLU A 174 1.65 14.97 6.93
CA GLU A 174 0.29 15.45 6.76
C GLU A 174 -0.72 14.28 6.79
N MET A 175 -0.43 13.22 6.04
CA MET A 175 -1.27 12.01 6.02
C MET A 175 -1.41 11.41 7.42
N ILE A 176 -0.31 11.25 8.17
CA ILE A 176 -0.33 10.73 9.55
C ILE A 176 -1.12 11.65 10.48
N LYS A 177 -0.87 12.96 10.41
CA LYS A 177 -1.52 13.96 11.27
C LYS A 177 -3.04 14.00 11.10
N PHE A 178 -3.53 13.82 9.87
CA PHE A 178 -4.94 13.87 9.55
C PHE A 178 -5.61 12.50 9.43
N ASP A 179 -4.87 11.39 9.65
CA ASP A 179 -5.45 10.05 9.68
C ASP A 179 -6.42 9.92 10.87
N LYS A 180 -7.70 9.88 10.55
CA LYS A 180 -8.77 9.68 11.55
C LYS A 180 -8.96 8.21 11.91
N LYS A 181 -8.12 7.31 11.40
CA LYS A 181 -8.20 5.86 11.60
C LYS A 181 -9.60 5.29 11.29
N ASN A 182 -10.23 5.84 10.25
CA ASN A 182 -11.47 5.31 9.72
C ASN A 182 -11.16 4.25 8.65
N HIS A 183 -11.70 3.06 8.83
CA HIS A 183 -11.48 1.93 7.92
C HIS A 183 -12.82 1.37 7.44
N LEU A 184 -12.98 1.27 6.14
CA LEU A 184 -14.10 0.56 5.54
C LEU A 184 -13.63 -0.82 5.07
N ILE A 185 -14.15 -1.86 5.70
CA ILE A 185 -13.85 -3.24 5.35
C ILE A 185 -15.00 -3.77 4.52
N ILE A 186 -14.69 -4.33 3.35
CA ILE A 186 -15.67 -4.76 2.37
C ILE A 186 -15.48 -6.27 2.11
N LEU A 187 -16.45 -7.05 2.53
CA LEU A 187 -16.52 -8.47 2.14
C LEU A 187 -17.47 -8.60 0.95
N HIS A 188 -17.02 -9.24 -0.13
CA HIS A 188 -17.77 -9.25 -1.39
C HIS A 188 -17.66 -10.60 -2.11
N ASP A 189 -18.53 -10.81 -3.09
CA ASP A 189 -18.56 -12.01 -3.93
C ASP A 189 -17.73 -11.92 -5.22
N GLY A 190 -16.98 -10.83 -5.38
CA GLY A 190 -16.15 -10.55 -6.55
C GLY A 190 -16.87 -9.88 -7.72
N LYS A 191 -18.17 -9.57 -7.59
CA LYS A 191 -18.99 -9.00 -8.66
C LYS A 191 -19.18 -7.50 -8.48
N ASN A 192 -19.31 -6.78 -9.61
CA ASN A 192 -19.68 -5.35 -9.65
C ASN A 192 -18.82 -4.43 -8.78
N ILE A 193 -17.54 -4.74 -8.63
CA ILE A 193 -16.62 -3.95 -7.80
C ILE A 193 -16.48 -2.53 -8.33
N ASP A 194 -16.37 -2.34 -9.66
CA ASP A 194 -16.26 -1.01 -10.27
C ASP A 194 -17.47 -0.14 -9.90
N ASP A 195 -18.69 -0.69 -10.05
CA ASP A 195 -19.95 0.02 -9.72
C ASP A 195 -20.00 0.38 -8.23
N LEU A 196 -19.50 -0.52 -7.37
CA LEU A 196 -19.42 -0.29 -5.94
C LEU A 196 -18.47 0.86 -5.60
N LEU A 197 -17.25 0.84 -6.13
CA LEU A 197 -16.24 1.86 -5.91
C LEU A 197 -16.70 3.24 -6.41
N ILE A 198 -17.34 3.29 -7.59
CA ILE A 198 -17.93 4.50 -8.17
C ILE A 198 -19.06 5.02 -7.27
N THR A 199 -19.98 4.14 -6.87
CA THR A 199 -21.16 4.53 -6.08
C THR A 199 -20.78 5.10 -4.72
N LEU A 200 -19.77 4.53 -4.07
CA LEU A 200 -19.29 4.98 -2.76
C LEU A 200 -18.27 6.12 -2.85
N ASP A 201 -17.71 6.37 -4.04
CA ASP A 201 -16.68 7.39 -4.29
C ASP A 201 -15.48 7.27 -3.33
N LEU A 202 -15.03 6.03 -3.11
CA LEU A 202 -14.06 5.71 -2.06
C LEU A 202 -12.68 6.32 -2.32
N HIS A 203 -12.29 6.41 -3.58
CA HIS A 203 -10.98 6.95 -3.93
C HIS A 203 -10.81 8.43 -3.55
N ASN A 204 -11.89 9.21 -3.60
CA ASN A 204 -11.88 10.63 -3.27
C ASN A 204 -12.07 10.92 -1.77
N LYS A 205 -12.07 9.88 -0.92
CA LYS A 205 -12.21 10.02 0.54
C LYS A 205 -10.85 10.01 1.22
N SER A 206 -10.28 11.19 1.43
CA SER A 206 -8.95 11.34 2.06
C SER A 206 -8.89 10.87 3.51
N ASN A 207 -10.03 10.86 4.22
CA ASN A 207 -10.11 10.48 5.64
C ASN A 207 -10.59 9.04 5.85
N LEU A 208 -10.63 8.22 4.79
CA LEU A 208 -11.14 6.86 4.84
C LEU A 208 -10.16 5.90 4.16
N ASN A 209 -9.60 5.01 4.92
CA ASN A 209 -8.90 3.86 4.38
C ASN A 209 -9.91 2.76 4.06
N TYR A 210 -9.74 2.07 2.94
CA TYR A 210 -10.62 0.95 2.61
C TYR A 210 -9.84 -0.26 2.10
N LEU A 211 -10.35 -1.41 2.41
CA LEU A 211 -9.79 -2.70 2.00
C LEU A 211 -10.91 -3.72 1.82
N GLY A 212 -10.66 -4.73 1.03
CA GLY A 212 -11.65 -5.76 0.77
C GLY A 212 -11.06 -7.13 0.57
N LYS A 213 -11.92 -8.13 0.67
CA LYS A 213 -11.62 -9.50 0.26
C LYS A 213 -12.89 -10.23 -0.17
N THR A 214 -12.70 -11.26 -0.99
CA THR A 214 -13.79 -12.21 -1.26
C THR A 214 -13.98 -13.15 -0.08
N ASN A 215 -15.17 -13.73 0.05
CA ASN A 215 -15.44 -14.71 1.09
C ASN A 215 -14.56 -15.98 0.98
N GLN A 216 -14.07 -16.27 -0.23
CA GLN A 216 -13.21 -17.43 -0.51
C GLN A 216 -11.72 -17.16 -0.22
N SER A 217 -11.32 -15.89 -0.09
CA SER A 217 -9.93 -15.53 0.21
C SER A 217 -9.67 -15.78 1.68
N GLY A 218 -8.82 -16.76 2.00
CA GLY A 218 -8.26 -16.93 3.34
C GLY A 218 -7.44 -15.70 3.71
N SER A 219 -7.53 -15.26 4.95
CA SER A 219 -6.68 -14.19 5.48
C SER A 219 -6.51 -14.37 6.97
N ASP A 220 -5.26 -14.37 7.42
CA ASP A 220 -4.89 -14.40 8.84
C ASP A 220 -4.81 -12.98 9.46
N LEU A 221 -5.14 -11.95 8.67
CA LEU A 221 -5.11 -10.57 9.16
C LEU A 221 -6.24 -10.34 10.18
N GLU A 222 -5.86 -9.84 11.35
CA GLU A 222 -6.78 -9.53 12.46
C GLU A 222 -7.93 -8.61 12.02
N ILE A 223 -7.67 -7.69 11.09
CA ILE A 223 -8.69 -6.75 10.59
C ILE A 223 -9.89 -7.46 9.93
N PHE A 224 -9.71 -8.70 9.46
CA PHE A 224 -10.77 -9.53 8.89
C PHE A 224 -11.31 -10.59 9.87
N ALA A 225 -10.70 -10.70 11.06
CA ALA A 225 -11.17 -11.66 12.06
C ALA A 225 -12.63 -11.37 12.44
N ASP A 226 -13.40 -12.40 12.64
CA ASP A 226 -14.82 -12.35 13.02
C ASP A 226 -15.74 -11.61 12.05
N LYS A 227 -15.27 -11.25 10.86
CA LYS A 227 -16.08 -10.60 9.83
C LYS A 227 -16.54 -11.60 8.80
N ILE A 228 -17.85 -11.63 8.59
CA ILE A 228 -18.53 -12.54 7.66
C ILE A 228 -19.43 -11.77 6.69
N MET A 229 -19.69 -12.36 5.54
CA MET A 229 -20.74 -11.85 4.64
C MET A 229 -22.12 -12.22 5.22
N ILE A 230 -22.98 -11.22 5.38
CA ILE A 230 -24.37 -11.42 5.83
C ILE A 230 -25.22 -11.76 4.62
N ASP A 231 -26.04 -12.83 4.73
CA ASP A 231 -26.95 -13.31 3.67
C ASP A 231 -26.24 -13.57 2.31
N ASN A 232 -24.95 -13.92 2.33
CA ASN A 232 -24.11 -14.05 1.13
C ASN A 232 -24.11 -12.81 0.22
N LYS A 233 -24.32 -11.63 0.79
CA LYS A 233 -24.27 -10.34 0.09
C LYS A 233 -23.05 -9.54 0.50
N THR A 234 -22.62 -8.63 -0.39
CA THR A 234 -21.58 -7.67 -0.04
C THR A 234 -21.91 -6.98 1.28
N THR A 235 -20.98 -7.07 2.22
CA THR A 235 -21.15 -6.60 3.60
C THR A 235 -20.08 -5.58 3.94
N PHE A 236 -20.51 -4.48 4.53
CA PHE A 236 -19.66 -3.36 4.89
C PHE A 236 -19.51 -3.26 6.40
N TYR A 237 -18.27 -3.11 6.85
CA TYR A 237 -17.92 -2.83 8.24
C TYR A 237 -17.19 -1.49 8.28
N LEU A 238 -17.83 -0.46 8.81
CA LEU A 238 -17.20 0.84 9.02
C LEU A 238 -16.65 0.89 10.44
N CYS A 239 -15.33 1.00 10.55
CA CYS A 239 -14.62 0.97 11.81
C CYS A 239 -13.91 2.30 12.04
N LYS A 240 -13.90 2.77 13.29
CA LYS A 240 -13.13 3.92 13.75
C LYS A 240 -12.21 3.46 14.87
N SER A 241 -10.91 3.71 14.73
CA SER A 241 -9.91 3.25 15.70
C SER A 241 -10.11 1.77 16.06
N TYR A 242 -10.35 0.94 15.02
CA TYR A 242 -10.57 -0.51 15.09
C TYR A 242 -11.86 -0.97 15.80
N THR A 243 -12.70 -0.06 16.26
CA THR A 243 -14.06 -0.39 16.72
C THR A 243 -15.04 -0.22 15.57
N CYS A 244 -15.75 -1.29 15.21
CA CYS A 244 -16.63 -1.31 14.07
C CYS A 244 -18.09 -1.07 14.47
N ASN A 245 -18.83 -0.34 13.64
CA ASN A 245 -20.28 -0.25 13.71
C ASN A 245 -20.91 -1.61 13.37
N LEU A 246 -22.22 -1.74 13.60
CA LEU A 246 -22.97 -2.90 13.10
C LEU A 246 -22.79 -3.00 11.58
N PRO A 247 -22.52 -4.21 11.06
CA PRO A 247 -22.35 -4.40 9.63
C PRO A 247 -23.65 -4.17 8.87
N THR A 248 -23.51 -3.69 7.61
CA THR A 248 -24.67 -3.48 6.74
C THR A 248 -24.42 -3.99 5.32
N ASN A 249 -25.49 -4.46 4.66
CA ASN A 249 -25.50 -4.81 3.24
C ASN A 249 -26.07 -3.65 2.39
N SER A 250 -26.51 -2.58 3.02
CA SER A 250 -27.17 -1.45 2.36
C SER A 250 -26.15 -0.44 1.84
N ILE A 251 -25.99 -0.35 0.52
CA ILE A 251 -25.17 0.66 -0.13
C ILE A 251 -25.63 2.08 0.25
N LYS A 252 -26.94 2.29 0.40
CA LYS A 252 -27.50 3.59 0.79
C LYS A 252 -27.08 3.97 2.21
N GLU A 253 -27.10 3.03 3.13
CA GLU A 253 -26.71 3.24 4.51
C GLU A 253 -25.22 3.53 4.64
N ILE A 254 -24.36 2.65 4.07
CA ILE A 254 -22.91 2.86 4.14
C ILE A 254 -22.49 4.16 3.44
N LYS A 255 -23.11 4.53 2.32
CA LYS A 255 -22.85 5.81 1.65
C LYS A 255 -23.20 7.01 2.53
N SER A 256 -24.25 6.91 3.33
CA SER A 256 -24.62 7.95 4.31
C SER A 256 -23.58 8.04 5.43
N GLN A 257 -23.16 6.90 5.98
CA GLN A 257 -22.16 6.84 7.06
C GLN A 257 -20.79 7.39 6.59
N VAL A 258 -20.35 7.01 5.38
CA VAL A 258 -19.08 7.46 4.79
C VAL A 258 -19.08 8.95 4.43
N LYS A 259 -20.25 9.57 4.23
CA LYS A 259 -20.36 11.03 3.99
C LYS A 259 -20.12 11.88 5.24
N THR A 260 -20.27 11.29 6.41
CA THR A 260 -20.11 12.00 7.70
C THR A 260 -18.67 11.91 8.25
N ILE A 261 -17.79 11.22 7.55
CA ILE A 261 -16.36 11.07 7.84
C ILE A 261 -15.54 12.09 7.05
#